data_ca498cd4efab5dc50e4463b9d9754dd8
#
_entry.id   ca498cd4efab5dc50e4463b9d9754dd8
#
_cell.length_a   1.000
_cell.length_b   1.000
_cell.length_c   1.000
_cell.angle_alpha   90.00
_cell.angle_beta   90.00
_cell.angle_gamma   90.00
#
_symmetry.space_group_name_H-M   'P 1'
#
loop_
_entity.id
_entity.type
_entity.pdbx_description
1 polymer ?
#
loop_
_entity_poly.entity_id
_entity_poly.type
_entity_poly.pdbx_seq_one_letter_code
_entity_poly.pdbx_strand_id
1 'polypeptide(L)'
;MRRLTFLISMILFVSWFFGGYLKKTEGKTLELIKAGDFFPEVSMQAPEDPKEKAYLGLTEDKTFTLRQVKADLVLIEFLSVHCPACRKQAPVYNKLFNLIENDPKTKDRIKIIGIAVGNDNLEIKDFRDKFNVLFPILPDQYFEIYHTIELSRTPFTIYVRQGSDGHGGVVTGTHLGPNRYYKKLFSDLRRLMSEDLASFRKERQNTAADTIIIKPLLGDKDLMEKVKNVFTTFNGEIKHFQQITLTKGSRIVFTCFVERNGRSERIFAEVISRPPPCVDCHDIHFIYAFDTSGTILKFVPIQLTKWGNKAWNDDDVVKMRKRLLGKSISQRLLFNPDVDAISSATITSAIIFDSLSQGSKLLAELEKMGLI
;
A
#
# COMPACT_ATOMS: atom_id res chain seq x y z
N MET A 1 -52.81 -65.57 20.42
CA MET A 1 -52.97 -64.12 20.46
C MET A 1 -51.57 -63.53 20.45
N ARG A 2 -51.02 -63.13 19.27
CA ARG A 2 -49.76 -62.52 19.11
C ARG A 2 -50.03 -61.09 18.60
N ARG A 3 -49.65 -60.03 19.40
CA ARG A 3 -49.74 -58.64 19.03
C ARG A 3 -48.52 -58.29 18.20
N LEU A 4 -48.74 -57.81 16.98
CA LEU A 4 -47.77 -57.31 16.06
C LEU A 4 -47.60 -55.78 16.29
N THR A 5 -46.48 -55.38 16.82
CA THR A 5 -46.16 -53.93 17.05
C THR A 5 -45.43 -53.41 15.80
N PHE A 6 -46.10 -52.52 15.06
CA PHE A 6 -45.51 -51.79 13.96
C PHE A 6 -44.63 -50.65 14.52
N LEU A 7 -43.32 -50.71 14.31
CA LEU A 7 -42.39 -49.60 14.53
C LEU A 7 -42.41 -48.73 13.27
N ILE A 8 -43.01 -47.54 13.38
CA ILE A 8 -42.89 -46.48 12.38
C ILE A 8 -41.60 -45.77 12.65
N SER A 9 -40.59 -46.01 11.78
CA SER A 9 -39.33 -45.27 11.76
C SER A 9 -39.58 -43.91 11.10
N MET A 10 -39.65 -42.84 11.91
CA MET A 10 -39.76 -41.47 11.46
C MET A 10 -38.37 -40.95 11.08
N ILE A 11 -38.04 -41.03 9.80
CA ILE A 11 -36.80 -40.42 9.25
C ILE A 11 -37.01 -38.92 9.27
N LEU A 12 -36.41 -38.25 10.26
CA LEU A 12 -36.26 -36.78 10.30
C LEU A 12 -35.21 -36.43 9.24
N PHE A 13 -35.67 -35.92 8.08
CA PHE A 13 -34.85 -35.19 7.13
C PHE A 13 -34.49 -33.86 7.81
N VAL A 14 -33.33 -33.78 8.42
CA VAL A 14 -32.74 -32.50 8.81
C VAL A 14 -32.20 -31.86 7.54
N SER A 15 -33.02 -31.05 6.88
CA SER A 15 -32.55 -30.12 5.85
C SER A 15 -31.65 -29.07 6.50
N TRP A 16 -30.34 -29.32 6.45
CA TRP A 16 -29.35 -28.29 6.74
C TRP A 16 -29.44 -27.22 5.65
N PHE A 17 -30.29 -26.24 5.91
CA PHE A 17 -30.16 -24.93 5.23
C PHE A 17 -28.82 -24.32 5.63
N PHE A 18 -27.80 -24.52 4.82
CA PHE A 18 -26.62 -23.67 4.85
C PHE A 18 -27.02 -22.27 4.38
N GLY A 19 -27.65 -21.54 5.26
CA GLY A 19 -27.69 -20.09 5.19
C GLY A 19 -26.26 -19.61 5.42
N GLY A 20 -25.51 -19.41 4.33
CA GLY A 20 -24.19 -18.79 4.42
C GLY A 20 -24.35 -17.43 5.10
N TYR A 21 -24.04 -17.35 6.38
CA TYR A 21 -23.89 -16.10 7.08
C TYR A 21 -22.81 -15.31 6.35
N LEU A 22 -23.22 -14.26 5.65
CA LEU A 22 -22.30 -13.28 5.11
C LEU A 22 -21.49 -12.72 6.28
N LYS A 23 -20.22 -13.07 6.33
CA LYS A 23 -19.32 -12.44 7.27
C LYS A 23 -19.20 -10.98 6.80
N LYS A 24 -19.61 -10.06 7.69
CA LYS A 24 -19.49 -8.62 7.44
C LYS A 24 -18.07 -8.33 6.94
N THR A 25 -17.97 -7.68 5.80
CA THR A 25 -16.67 -7.27 5.25
C THR A 25 -16.07 -6.20 6.17
N GLU A 26 -15.23 -6.65 7.09
CA GLU A 26 -14.48 -5.75 7.95
C GLU A 26 -13.41 -5.06 7.10
N GLY A 27 -13.31 -3.75 7.21
CA GLY A 27 -12.28 -2.99 6.52
C GLY A 27 -10.88 -3.34 7.05
N LYS A 28 -9.86 -3.18 6.21
CA LYS A 28 -8.46 -3.27 6.64
C LYS A 28 -8.14 -2.08 7.54
N THR A 29 -7.69 -2.33 8.76
CA THR A 29 -7.18 -1.30 9.67
C THR A 29 -5.67 -1.16 9.46
N LEU A 30 -5.21 0.05 9.18
CA LEU A 30 -3.80 0.41 9.17
C LEU A 30 -3.49 1.22 10.42
N GLU A 31 -2.49 0.81 11.17
CA GLU A 31 -1.95 1.61 12.28
C GLU A 31 -0.86 2.52 11.74
N LEU A 32 -1.06 3.83 11.85
CA LEU A 32 -0.08 4.78 11.37
C LEU A 32 1.05 4.94 12.38
N ILE A 33 2.29 4.97 11.88
CA ILE A 33 3.46 5.32 12.67
C ILE A 33 3.30 6.73 13.26
N LYS A 34 3.66 6.93 14.53
CA LYS A 34 3.51 8.20 15.24
C LYS A 34 4.61 8.46 16.25
N ALA A 35 4.58 9.63 16.86
CA ALA A 35 5.54 10.03 17.88
C ALA A 35 5.62 8.98 19.01
N GLY A 36 6.85 8.63 19.37
CA GLY A 36 7.19 7.62 20.37
C GLY A 36 7.37 6.19 19.81
N ASP A 37 6.96 5.90 18.58
CA ASP A 37 7.28 4.65 17.91
C ASP A 37 8.75 4.60 17.52
N PHE A 38 9.29 3.39 17.38
CA PHE A 38 10.59 3.21 16.73
C PHE A 38 10.40 3.22 15.22
N PHE A 39 11.29 3.95 14.51
CA PHE A 39 11.34 3.83 13.08
C PHE A 39 11.82 2.41 12.71
N PRO A 40 11.10 1.66 11.87
CA PRO A 40 11.45 0.29 11.54
C PRO A 40 12.80 0.23 10.83
N GLU A 41 13.53 -0.86 11.03
CA GLU A 41 14.79 -1.09 10.33
C GLU A 41 14.50 -1.53 8.89
N VAL A 42 14.62 -0.58 7.97
CA VAL A 42 14.45 -0.80 6.53
C VAL A 42 15.76 -0.54 5.81
N SER A 43 16.04 -1.39 4.83
CA SER A 43 17.20 -1.21 3.94
C SER A 43 16.81 -0.28 2.81
N MET A 44 17.56 0.80 2.63
CA MET A 44 17.38 1.80 1.58
C MET A 44 18.55 1.72 0.60
N GLN A 45 18.30 1.97 -0.67
CA GLN A 45 19.35 2.07 -1.68
C GLN A 45 20.22 3.31 -1.41
N ALA A 46 21.53 3.15 -1.37
CA ALA A 46 22.43 4.28 -1.20
C ALA A 46 22.40 5.19 -2.44
N PRO A 47 22.46 6.53 -2.27
CA PRO A 47 22.58 7.43 -3.41
C PRO A 47 23.79 7.10 -4.27
N GLU A 48 23.70 7.28 -5.57
CA GLU A 48 24.84 7.13 -6.49
C GLU A 48 25.78 8.34 -6.43
N ASP A 49 25.22 9.54 -6.22
CA ASP A 49 25.99 10.78 -6.14
C ASP A 49 26.87 10.82 -4.88
N PRO A 50 28.22 10.93 -5.03
CA PRO A 50 29.14 11.03 -3.89
C PRO A 50 28.83 12.19 -2.94
N LYS A 51 28.27 13.31 -3.44
CA LYS A 51 27.89 14.45 -2.61
C LYS A 51 26.73 14.10 -1.69
N GLU A 52 25.77 13.33 -2.17
CA GLU A 52 24.64 12.87 -1.36
C GLU A 52 25.06 11.82 -0.32
N LYS A 53 25.97 10.91 -0.70
CA LYS A 53 26.61 10.00 0.27
C LYS A 53 27.31 10.78 1.38
N ALA A 54 28.14 11.77 0.99
CA ALA A 54 28.83 12.62 1.95
C ALA A 54 27.85 13.42 2.83
N TYR A 55 26.77 13.97 2.24
CA TYR A 55 25.72 14.66 2.98
C TYR A 55 25.08 13.77 4.05
N LEU A 56 24.81 12.52 3.74
CA LEU A 56 24.26 11.54 4.69
C LEU A 56 25.32 10.91 5.61
N GLY A 57 26.61 11.15 5.35
CA GLY A 57 27.72 10.57 6.11
C GLY A 57 27.88 9.06 5.91
N LEU A 58 27.46 8.55 4.74
CA LEU A 58 27.50 7.13 4.42
C LEU A 58 28.87 6.69 3.90
N THR A 59 29.27 5.50 4.28
CA THR A 59 30.45 4.78 3.78
C THR A 59 30.10 3.61 2.88
N GLU A 60 28.83 3.16 2.94
CA GLU A 60 28.33 2.03 2.18
C GLU A 60 27.96 2.42 0.74
N ASP A 61 28.20 1.51 -0.19
CA ASP A 61 28.00 1.79 -1.62
C ASP A 61 26.68 1.26 -2.19
N LYS A 62 26.06 0.27 -1.57
CA LYS A 62 24.84 -0.36 -2.12
C LYS A 62 23.58 -0.01 -1.35
N THR A 63 23.55 -0.36 -0.10
CA THR A 63 22.38 -0.14 0.77
C THR A 63 22.81 0.35 2.12
N PHE A 64 21.90 1.04 2.81
CA PHE A 64 22.10 1.52 4.17
C PHE A 64 20.77 1.49 4.95
N THR A 65 20.88 1.61 6.26
CA THR A 65 19.72 1.83 7.14
C THR A 65 19.78 3.22 7.76
N LEU A 66 18.68 3.68 8.33
CA LEU A 66 18.63 5.02 8.91
C LEU A 66 19.69 5.23 10.01
N ARG A 67 20.12 4.18 10.73
CA ARG A 67 21.17 4.23 11.76
C ARG A 67 22.52 4.69 11.23
N GLN A 68 22.81 4.46 9.95
CA GLN A 68 24.08 4.81 9.34
C GLN A 68 24.15 6.26 8.92
N VAL A 69 22.99 6.95 8.91
CA VAL A 69 22.94 8.40 8.60
C VAL A 69 23.54 9.19 9.77
N LYS A 70 24.54 10.01 9.50
CA LYS A 70 25.17 10.85 10.51
C LYS A 70 24.33 12.13 10.74
N ALA A 71 23.40 12.04 11.67
CA ALA A 71 22.52 13.14 12.07
C ALA A 71 21.97 12.90 13.47
N ASP A 72 21.54 13.96 14.15
CA ASP A 72 20.75 13.84 15.38
C ASP A 72 19.27 13.66 15.08
N LEU A 73 18.79 14.30 14.00
CA LEU A 73 17.42 14.25 13.53
C LEU A 73 17.38 14.06 12.01
N VAL A 74 16.57 13.13 11.54
CA VAL A 74 16.30 12.93 10.11
C VAL A 74 14.84 13.24 9.83
N LEU A 75 14.60 14.15 8.89
CA LEU A 75 13.31 14.38 8.29
C LEU A 75 13.19 13.47 7.06
N ILE A 76 12.25 12.53 7.10
CA ILE A 76 11.99 11.61 6.00
C ILE A 76 10.68 12.01 5.33
N GLU A 77 10.74 12.43 4.07
CA GLU A 77 9.59 12.75 3.24
C GLU A 77 9.24 11.59 2.33
N PHE A 78 8.09 10.95 2.55
CA PHE A 78 7.50 10.02 1.59
C PHE A 78 6.72 10.80 0.55
N LEU A 79 7.16 10.71 -0.68
CA LEU A 79 6.59 11.46 -1.81
C LEU A 79 6.32 10.52 -2.99
N SER A 80 5.59 11.00 -3.98
CA SER A 80 5.62 10.44 -5.33
C SER A 80 5.85 11.58 -6.32
N VAL A 81 6.71 11.34 -7.30
CA VAL A 81 7.03 12.35 -8.33
C VAL A 81 5.80 12.76 -9.15
N HIS A 82 4.76 11.93 -9.16
CA HIS A 82 3.49 12.19 -9.85
C HIS A 82 2.45 12.90 -8.96
N CYS A 83 2.69 12.99 -7.64
CA CYS A 83 1.75 13.59 -6.70
C CYS A 83 1.74 15.12 -6.80
N PRO A 84 0.57 15.77 -7.04
CA PRO A 84 0.48 17.22 -7.14
C PRO A 84 0.93 17.97 -5.90
N ALA A 85 0.54 17.45 -4.73
CA ALA A 85 0.89 18.04 -3.43
C ALA A 85 2.41 17.96 -3.17
N CYS A 86 3.05 16.82 -3.54
CA CYS A 86 4.50 16.65 -3.45
C CYS A 86 5.26 17.63 -4.35
N ARG A 87 4.77 17.82 -5.58
CA ARG A 87 5.36 18.81 -6.50
C ARG A 87 5.30 20.23 -5.97
N LYS A 88 4.22 20.59 -5.26
CA LYS A 88 4.09 21.90 -4.60
C LYS A 88 4.96 22.01 -3.35
N GLN A 89 5.26 20.89 -2.69
CA GLN A 89 6.09 20.85 -1.48
C GLN A 89 7.59 20.96 -1.78
N ALA A 90 8.08 20.42 -2.89
CA ALA A 90 9.51 20.38 -3.22
C ALA A 90 10.20 21.76 -3.10
N PRO A 91 9.67 22.87 -3.66
CA PRO A 91 10.28 24.20 -3.46
C PRO A 91 10.25 24.68 -2.01
N VAL A 92 9.28 24.23 -1.20
CA VAL A 92 9.19 24.57 0.22
C VAL A 92 10.30 23.88 1.00
N TYR A 93 10.56 22.61 0.67
CA TYR A 93 11.63 21.83 1.31
C TYR A 93 13.02 22.27 0.87
N ASN A 94 13.20 22.78 -0.34
CA ASN A 94 14.44 23.46 -0.73
C ASN A 94 14.74 24.67 0.16
N LYS A 95 13.72 25.46 0.50
CA LYS A 95 13.89 26.60 1.45
C LYS A 95 14.21 26.11 2.85
N LEU A 96 13.59 25.02 3.29
CA LEU A 96 13.90 24.38 4.57
C LEU A 96 15.35 23.86 4.60
N PHE A 97 15.77 23.15 3.54
CA PHE A 97 17.13 22.64 3.37
C PHE A 97 18.16 23.78 3.52
N ASN A 98 17.94 24.89 2.81
CA ASN A 98 18.82 26.05 2.92
C ASN A 98 18.87 26.66 4.33
N LEU A 99 17.75 26.69 5.07
CA LEU A 99 17.77 27.13 6.46
C LEU A 99 18.60 26.18 7.34
N ILE A 100 18.47 24.88 7.15
CA ILE A 100 19.22 23.86 7.91
C ILE A 100 20.73 23.98 7.64
N GLU A 101 21.12 24.05 6.37
CA GLU A 101 22.53 24.06 5.96
C GLU A 101 23.23 25.40 6.31
N ASN A 102 22.50 26.51 6.43
CA ASN A 102 23.05 27.82 6.75
C ASN A 102 23.08 28.14 8.27
N ASP A 103 22.47 27.30 9.12
CA ASP A 103 22.53 27.49 10.58
C ASP A 103 23.57 26.49 11.18
N PRO A 104 24.68 26.98 11.77
CA PRO A 104 25.71 26.12 12.38
C PRO A 104 25.21 25.21 13.48
N LYS A 105 24.02 25.47 14.06
CA LYS A 105 23.41 24.62 15.11
C LYS A 105 22.64 23.42 14.53
N THR A 106 22.30 23.47 13.24
CA THR A 106 21.50 22.43 12.57
C THR A 106 22.23 21.75 11.41
N LYS A 107 23.18 22.47 10.79
CA LYS A 107 24.05 21.88 9.77
C LYS A 107 24.72 20.62 10.33
N ASP A 108 24.80 19.57 9.53
CA ASP A 108 25.32 18.25 9.89
C ASP A 108 24.60 17.52 11.02
N ARG A 109 23.60 18.13 11.66
CA ARG A 109 22.80 17.54 12.74
C ARG A 109 21.37 17.20 12.31
N ILE A 110 20.83 17.93 11.32
CA ILE A 110 19.52 17.65 10.73
C ILE A 110 19.73 17.29 9.26
N LYS A 111 19.20 16.13 8.83
CA LYS A 111 19.23 15.72 7.43
C LYS A 111 17.82 15.57 6.88
N ILE A 112 17.65 15.86 5.59
CA ILE A 112 16.40 15.62 4.85
C ILE A 112 16.66 14.49 3.86
N ILE A 113 15.75 13.51 3.85
CA ILE A 113 15.74 12.38 2.90
C ILE A 113 14.34 12.29 2.29
N GLY A 114 14.23 12.29 0.98
CA GLY A 114 13.02 11.89 0.27
C GLY A 114 13.01 10.39 0.01
N ILE A 115 11.83 9.75 0.09
CA ILE A 115 11.60 8.38 -0.36
C ILE A 115 10.48 8.43 -1.38
N ALA A 116 10.82 8.12 -2.64
CA ALA A 116 9.89 8.23 -3.77
C ALA A 116 9.15 6.91 -3.98
N VAL A 117 7.93 6.86 -3.42
CA VAL A 117 7.07 5.66 -3.41
C VAL A 117 6.57 5.34 -4.82
N GLY A 118 6.86 4.12 -5.28
CA GLY A 118 6.48 3.65 -6.61
C GLY A 118 7.22 4.33 -7.75
N ASN A 119 8.39 4.93 -7.49
CA ASN A 119 9.20 5.61 -8.50
C ASN A 119 10.61 5.02 -8.58
N ASP A 120 11.16 5.00 -9.79
CA ASP A 120 12.53 4.59 -10.07
C ASP A 120 13.51 5.79 -10.10
N ASN A 121 14.80 5.49 -10.30
CA ASN A 121 15.86 6.52 -10.33
C ASN A 121 15.69 7.51 -11.49
N LEU A 122 15.15 7.09 -12.65
CA LEU A 122 14.98 7.97 -13.81
C LEU A 122 13.87 9.00 -13.54
N GLU A 123 12.73 8.55 -13.03
CA GLU A 123 11.62 9.42 -12.65
C GLU A 123 12.02 10.40 -11.55
N ILE A 124 12.83 9.95 -10.58
CA ILE A 124 13.38 10.78 -9.50
C ILE A 124 14.30 11.84 -10.07
N LYS A 125 15.19 11.48 -11.00
CA LYS A 125 16.11 12.42 -11.64
C LYS A 125 15.34 13.53 -12.35
N ASP A 126 14.33 13.20 -13.15
CA ASP A 126 13.49 14.19 -13.86
C ASP A 126 12.76 15.13 -12.86
N PHE A 127 12.28 14.57 -11.76
CA PHE A 127 11.63 15.36 -10.70
C PHE A 127 12.62 16.32 -10.04
N ARG A 128 13.82 15.83 -9.69
CA ARG A 128 14.86 16.63 -9.06
C ARG A 128 15.32 17.77 -9.96
N ASP A 129 15.56 17.48 -11.23
CA ASP A 129 15.96 18.48 -12.22
C ASP A 129 14.87 19.55 -12.40
N LYS A 130 13.61 19.12 -12.50
CA LYS A 130 12.47 20.03 -12.69
C LYS A 130 12.21 20.96 -11.51
N PHE A 131 12.37 20.48 -10.28
CA PHE A 131 12.06 21.22 -9.06
C PHE A 131 13.32 21.72 -8.33
N ASN A 132 14.51 21.50 -8.92
CA ASN A 132 15.81 21.84 -8.35
C ASN A 132 15.96 21.35 -6.91
N VAL A 133 15.65 20.05 -6.66
CA VAL A 133 15.66 19.48 -5.31
C VAL A 133 17.08 19.37 -4.79
N LEU A 134 17.30 19.89 -3.57
CA LEU A 134 18.63 20.06 -2.98
C LEU A 134 19.05 18.92 -2.04
N PHE A 135 18.15 17.98 -1.72
CA PHE A 135 18.37 16.88 -0.80
C PHE A 135 18.23 15.52 -1.52
N PRO A 136 18.80 14.44 -0.98
CA PRO A 136 18.69 13.12 -1.57
C PRO A 136 17.24 12.64 -1.64
N ILE A 137 16.85 12.04 -2.78
CA ILE A 137 15.61 11.29 -2.93
C ILE A 137 15.97 9.86 -3.33
N LEU A 138 15.50 8.90 -2.54
CA LEU A 138 15.77 7.47 -2.70
C LEU A 138 14.56 6.77 -3.36
N PRO A 139 14.78 5.76 -4.22
CA PRO A 139 13.70 5.02 -4.84
C PRO A 139 13.06 4.04 -3.85
N ASP A 140 11.75 3.94 -3.90
CA ASP A 140 10.96 2.84 -3.36
C ASP A 140 10.07 2.27 -4.48
N GLN A 141 10.70 1.91 -5.60
CA GLN A 141 10.05 1.50 -6.84
C GLN A 141 9.03 0.38 -6.63
N TYR A 142 9.30 -0.50 -5.68
CA TYR A 142 8.48 -1.68 -5.41
C TYR A 142 7.65 -1.58 -4.12
N PHE A 143 7.48 -0.39 -3.56
CA PHE A 143 6.68 -0.15 -2.36
C PHE A 143 7.16 -0.93 -1.11
N GLU A 144 8.42 -1.33 -1.04
CA GLU A 144 8.95 -2.14 0.07
C GLU A 144 8.99 -1.36 1.37
N ILE A 145 9.51 -0.13 1.31
CA ILE A 145 9.56 0.79 2.45
C ILE A 145 8.14 1.23 2.81
N TYR A 146 7.34 1.57 1.80
CA TYR A 146 5.93 1.95 1.96
C TYR A 146 5.13 0.89 2.73
N HIS A 147 5.28 -0.40 2.38
CA HIS A 147 4.59 -1.48 3.08
C HIS A 147 5.10 -1.72 4.48
N THR A 148 6.41 -1.58 4.71
CA THR A 148 7.02 -1.79 6.03
C THR A 148 6.56 -0.75 7.04
N ILE A 149 6.32 0.50 6.59
CA ILE A 149 5.90 1.61 7.44
C ILE A 149 4.37 1.74 7.50
N GLU A 150 3.64 0.92 6.73
CA GLU A 150 2.18 0.99 6.60
C GLU A 150 1.66 2.38 6.21
N LEU A 151 2.37 3.03 5.28
CA LEU A 151 1.99 4.35 4.80
C LEU A 151 0.62 4.34 4.13
N SER A 152 -0.10 5.45 4.27
CA SER A 152 -1.41 5.61 3.63
C SER A 152 -1.35 6.48 2.38
N ARG A 153 -0.72 7.66 2.45
CA ARG A 153 -0.79 8.71 1.41
C ARG A 153 0.50 9.50 1.32
N THR A 154 0.72 10.16 0.17
CA THR A 154 1.81 11.13 -0.03
C THR A 154 1.27 12.56 -0.21
N PRO A 155 2.00 13.60 0.17
CA PRO A 155 3.24 13.55 0.95
C PRO A 155 2.96 13.17 2.41
N PHE A 156 3.87 12.41 2.99
CA PHE A 156 3.87 12.08 4.41
C PHE A 156 5.27 12.28 4.96
N THR A 157 5.40 12.99 6.05
CA THR A 157 6.71 13.30 6.63
C THR A 157 6.83 12.67 8.02
N ILE A 158 7.96 12.05 8.29
CA ILE A 158 8.32 11.48 9.59
C ILE A 158 9.58 12.19 10.10
N TYR A 159 9.58 12.60 11.35
CA TYR A 159 10.74 13.18 12.04
C TYR A 159 11.34 12.14 12.96
N VAL A 160 12.56 11.68 12.69
CA VAL A 160 13.20 10.60 13.43
C VAL A 160 14.45 11.11 14.13
N ARG A 161 14.45 11.07 15.46
CA ARG A 161 15.65 11.30 16.27
C ARG A 161 16.48 10.01 16.33
N GLN A 162 17.75 10.14 15.99
CA GLN A 162 18.72 9.06 16.17
C GLN A 162 18.98 8.85 17.66
N GLY A 163 18.94 7.60 18.09
CA GLY A 163 19.21 7.22 19.48
C GLY A 163 20.58 6.55 19.60
N SER A 164 21.18 6.69 20.79
CA SER A 164 22.40 5.96 21.15
C SER A 164 22.11 4.53 21.65
N ASP A 165 20.84 4.15 21.74
CA ASP A 165 20.35 2.91 22.37
C ASP A 165 20.31 1.68 21.45
N GLY A 166 20.88 1.78 20.24
CA GLY A 166 20.95 0.66 19.29
C GLY A 166 19.65 0.38 18.52
N HIS A 167 18.58 1.16 18.73
CA HIS A 167 17.35 1.10 17.95
C HIS A 167 17.40 2.06 16.75
N GLY A 168 16.62 1.82 15.71
CA GLY A 168 16.65 2.58 14.44
C GLY A 168 16.28 4.05 14.51
N GLY A 169 16.08 4.59 15.71
CA GLY A 169 15.66 5.96 15.98
C GLY A 169 14.21 6.01 16.49
N VAL A 170 13.90 7.09 17.20
CA VAL A 170 12.57 7.34 17.78
C VAL A 170 11.86 8.38 16.90
N VAL A 171 10.66 8.07 16.46
CA VAL A 171 9.77 9.01 15.77
C VAL A 171 9.37 10.10 16.77
N THR A 172 9.67 11.35 16.47
CA THR A 172 9.34 12.50 17.31
C THR A 172 8.15 13.29 16.79
N GLY A 173 7.64 12.92 15.63
CA GLY A 173 6.43 13.48 15.04
C GLY A 173 6.23 13.02 13.62
N THR A 174 5.01 13.22 13.14
CA THR A 174 4.60 12.93 11.76
C THR A 174 3.77 14.07 11.21
N HIS A 175 3.72 14.18 9.89
CA HIS A 175 2.85 15.15 9.21
C HIS A 175 2.29 14.56 7.93
N LEU A 176 0.97 14.47 7.84
CA LEU A 176 0.25 14.08 6.64
C LEU A 176 -0.14 15.31 5.82
N GLY A 177 0.16 15.28 4.54
CA GLY A 177 -0.11 16.37 3.61
C GLY A 177 1.07 17.35 3.45
N PRO A 178 0.90 18.40 2.62
CA PRO A 178 1.98 19.31 2.30
C PRO A 178 2.31 20.27 3.45
N ASN A 179 3.57 20.32 3.86
CA ASN A 179 4.10 21.36 4.74
C ASN A 179 4.27 22.66 3.95
N ARG A 180 3.55 23.70 4.33
CA ARG A 180 3.58 25.00 3.64
C ARG A 180 4.45 26.04 4.33
N TYR A 181 4.75 25.85 5.62
CA TYR A 181 5.37 26.85 6.49
C TYR A 181 6.79 26.42 6.91
N TYR A 182 7.74 26.47 5.97
CA TYR A 182 9.11 25.98 6.18
C TYR A 182 9.84 26.65 7.37
N LYS A 183 9.56 27.93 7.68
CA LYS A 183 10.17 28.61 8.84
C LYS A 183 9.65 28.05 10.16
N LYS A 184 8.32 27.78 10.25
CA LYS A 184 7.75 27.13 11.41
C LYS A 184 8.30 25.71 11.55
N LEU A 185 8.33 24.96 10.46
CA LEU A 185 8.89 23.60 10.44
C LEU A 185 10.36 23.60 10.89
N PHE A 186 11.17 24.54 10.44
CA PHE A 186 12.56 24.69 10.90
C PHE A 186 12.64 24.90 12.42
N SER A 187 11.80 25.77 12.99
CA SER A 187 11.73 25.97 14.44
C SER A 187 11.30 24.71 15.18
N ASP A 188 10.30 23.97 14.64
CA ASP A 188 9.84 22.71 15.21
C ASP A 188 10.95 21.65 15.19
N LEU A 189 11.70 21.49 14.10
CA LEU A 189 12.82 20.56 13.99
C LEU A 189 13.94 20.87 15.01
N ARG A 190 14.25 22.14 15.22
CA ARG A 190 15.23 22.56 16.26
C ARG A 190 14.76 22.17 17.66
N ARG A 191 13.48 22.35 17.97
CA ARG A 191 12.87 21.92 19.23
C ARG A 191 12.92 20.40 19.38
N LEU A 192 12.43 19.66 18.38
CA LEU A 192 12.42 18.20 18.39
C LEU A 192 13.82 17.59 18.54
N MET A 193 14.86 18.25 17.99
CA MET A 193 16.25 17.82 18.12
C MET A 193 16.74 17.88 19.58
N SER A 194 16.20 18.75 20.41
CA SER A 194 16.65 18.99 21.80
C SER A 194 15.74 18.40 22.88
N GLU A 195 14.53 17.96 22.53
CA GLU A 195 13.59 17.38 23.49
C GLU A 195 14.05 16.01 24.01
N ASP A 196 13.64 15.66 25.21
CA ASP A 196 13.93 14.34 25.81
C ASP A 196 13.15 13.23 25.09
N LEU A 197 13.86 12.22 24.59
CA LEU A 197 13.25 11.07 23.91
C LEU A 197 12.32 10.26 24.82
N ALA A 198 12.57 10.23 26.13
CA ALA A 198 11.72 9.52 27.07
C ALA A 198 10.30 10.10 27.13
N SER A 199 10.14 11.43 26.89
CA SER A 199 8.82 12.08 26.87
C SER A 199 7.94 11.52 25.74
N PHE A 200 8.47 11.37 24.53
CA PHE A 200 7.75 10.82 23.38
C PHE A 200 7.33 9.36 23.60
N ARG A 201 8.20 8.55 24.19
CA ARG A 201 7.92 7.15 24.48
C ARG A 201 6.82 6.99 25.53
N LYS A 202 6.82 7.84 26.55
CA LYS A 202 5.77 7.87 27.58
C LYS A 202 4.43 8.33 27.01
N GLU A 203 4.44 9.33 26.16
CA GLU A 203 3.25 9.81 25.46
C GLU A 203 2.65 8.71 24.58
N ARG A 204 3.50 7.97 23.83
CA ARG A 204 3.06 6.85 22.98
C ARG A 204 2.32 5.76 23.75
N GLN A 205 2.80 5.40 24.94
CA GLN A 205 2.16 4.39 25.80
C GLN A 205 0.76 4.79 26.23
N ASN A 206 0.49 6.09 26.36
CA ASN A 206 -0.78 6.64 26.83
C ASN A 206 -1.74 7.02 25.69
N THR A 207 -1.32 6.91 24.42
CA THR A 207 -2.10 7.37 23.27
C THR A 207 -2.56 6.17 22.42
N ALA A 208 -3.85 6.08 22.12
CA ALA A 208 -4.36 5.07 21.20
C ALA A 208 -3.70 5.19 19.81
N ALA A 209 -3.57 4.09 19.09
CA ALA A 209 -3.06 4.10 17.73
C ALA A 209 -4.01 4.89 16.81
N ASP A 210 -3.43 5.79 15.98
CA ASP A 210 -4.19 6.39 14.90
C ASP A 210 -4.40 5.33 13.82
N THR A 211 -5.65 5.03 13.53
CA THR A 211 -5.99 3.97 12.59
C THR A 211 -6.74 4.52 11.39
N ILE A 212 -6.36 4.05 10.21
CA ILE A 212 -7.15 4.24 8.99
C ILE A 212 -7.87 2.94 8.68
N ILE A 213 -9.20 3.00 8.55
CA ILE A 213 -9.99 1.85 8.15
C ILE A 213 -10.27 1.97 6.66
N ILE A 214 -9.72 1.05 5.87
CA ILE A 214 -9.95 0.95 4.44
C ILE A 214 -11.09 -0.03 4.23
N LYS A 215 -12.24 0.46 3.78
CA LYS A 215 -13.43 -0.35 3.52
C LYS A 215 -13.64 -0.51 2.01
N PRO A 216 -14.27 -1.61 1.56
CA PRO A 216 -14.81 -1.68 0.21
C PRO A 216 -15.73 -0.49 -0.05
N LEU A 217 -15.71 0.03 -1.28
CA LEU A 217 -16.58 1.14 -1.68
C LEU A 217 -18.06 0.73 -1.68
N LEU A 218 -18.31 -0.52 -2.06
CA LEU A 218 -19.66 -1.10 -2.16
C LEU A 218 -20.02 -1.79 -0.83
N GLY A 219 -21.29 -1.71 -0.45
CA GLY A 219 -21.83 -2.51 0.65
C GLY A 219 -21.83 -4.00 0.30
N ASP A 220 -21.94 -4.86 1.32
CA ASP A 220 -21.78 -6.32 1.18
C ASP A 220 -22.65 -6.92 0.07
N LYS A 221 -23.93 -6.48 -0.03
CA LYS A 221 -24.89 -6.97 -1.04
C LYS A 221 -24.46 -6.58 -2.46
N ASP A 222 -24.14 -5.32 -2.67
CA ASP A 222 -23.78 -4.78 -4.00
C ASP A 222 -22.40 -5.32 -4.43
N LEU A 223 -21.50 -5.49 -3.47
CA LEU A 223 -20.18 -6.09 -3.72
C LEU A 223 -20.31 -7.54 -4.17
N MET A 224 -21.15 -8.33 -3.46
CA MET A 224 -21.41 -9.72 -3.82
C MET A 224 -22.05 -9.84 -5.20
N GLU A 225 -23.02 -8.98 -5.52
CA GLU A 225 -23.66 -8.95 -6.84
C GLU A 225 -22.62 -8.58 -7.93
N LYS A 226 -21.78 -7.57 -7.66
CA LYS A 226 -20.70 -7.18 -8.58
C LYS A 226 -19.73 -8.32 -8.84
N VAL A 227 -19.32 -9.06 -7.80
CA VAL A 227 -18.43 -10.23 -7.95
C VAL A 227 -19.11 -11.36 -8.69
N LYS A 228 -20.37 -11.69 -8.39
CA LYS A 228 -21.15 -12.67 -9.16
C LYS A 228 -21.17 -12.33 -10.64
N ASN A 229 -21.41 -11.04 -10.96
CA ASN A 229 -21.42 -10.58 -12.35
C ASN A 229 -20.04 -10.73 -13.02
N VAL A 230 -18.92 -10.66 -12.28
CA VAL A 230 -17.60 -11.00 -12.84
C VAL A 230 -17.55 -12.46 -13.25
N PHE A 231 -18.03 -13.37 -12.42
CA PHE A 231 -18.02 -14.80 -12.72
C PHE A 231 -18.95 -15.18 -13.89
N THR A 232 -20.13 -14.56 -14.03
CA THR A 232 -21.04 -14.83 -15.14
C THR A 232 -20.43 -14.53 -16.51
N THR A 233 -19.42 -13.69 -16.57
CA THR A 233 -18.71 -13.36 -17.84
C THR A 233 -17.80 -14.49 -18.35
N PHE A 234 -17.66 -15.61 -17.62
CA PHE A 234 -16.81 -16.73 -18.03
C PHE A 234 -17.52 -17.76 -18.94
N ASN A 235 -18.77 -17.49 -19.38
CA ASN A 235 -19.53 -18.32 -20.31
C ASN A 235 -19.64 -19.80 -19.87
N GLY A 236 -20.06 -20.03 -18.63
CA GLY A 236 -20.29 -21.36 -18.06
C GLY A 236 -21.33 -21.31 -16.96
N GLU A 237 -21.79 -22.49 -16.53
CA GLU A 237 -22.64 -22.61 -15.34
C GLU A 237 -21.80 -22.36 -14.08
N ILE A 238 -22.26 -21.44 -13.21
CA ILE A 238 -21.58 -21.12 -11.96
C ILE A 238 -22.11 -21.99 -10.86
N LYS A 239 -21.22 -22.76 -10.21
CA LYS A 239 -21.54 -23.62 -9.07
C LYS A 239 -20.68 -23.22 -7.85
N HIS A 240 -21.22 -23.47 -6.66
CA HIS A 240 -20.51 -23.31 -5.38
C HIS A 240 -19.89 -21.92 -5.18
N PHE A 241 -20.62 -20.86 -5.56
CA PHE A 241 -20.18 -19.48 -5.29
C PHE A 241 -20.15 -19.22 -3.79
N GLN A 242 -18.97 -18.82 -3.28
CA GLN A 242 -18.78 -18.53 -1.85
C GLN A 242 -17.67 -17.51 -1.62
N GLN A 243 -17.74 -16.78 -0.50
CA GLN A 243 -16.64 -15.98 0.02
C GLN A 243 -15.69 -16.89 0.82
N ILE A 244 -14.39 -16.72 0.61
CA ILE A 244 -13.34 -17.43 1.34
C ILE A 244 -12.95 -16.60 2.57
N THR A 245 -12.92 -17.23 3.74
CA THR A 245 -12.36 -16.63 4.95
C THR A 245 -10.88 -17.04 5.03
N LEU A 246 -9.99 -16.08 4.78
CA LEU A 246 -8.54 -16.29 4.93
C LEU A 246 -8.13 -16.27 6.39
N THR A 247 -7.03 -16.96 6.72
CA THR A 247 -6.51 -17.07 8.10
C THR A 247 -5.76 -15.83 8.54
N LYS A 248 -5.18 -15.10 7.56
CA LYS A 248 -4.41 -13.89 7.82
C LYS A 248 -4.94 -12.73 6.98
N GLY A 249 -5.23 -11.63 7.66
CA GLY A 249 -5.52 -10.35 7.03
C GLY A 249 -6.98 -10.14 6.61
N SER A 250 -7.22 -8.97 6.05
CA SER A 250 -8.53 -8.44 5.68
C SER A 250 -8.79 -8.55 4.17
N ARG A 251 -8.23 -9.58 3.50
CA ARG A 251 -8.47 -9.78 2.07
C ARG A 251 -9.88 -10.32 1.83
N ILE A 252 -10.53 -9.80 0.82
CA ILE A 252 -11.89 -10.22 0.42
C ILE A 252 -11.77 -11.04 -0.85
N VAL A 253 -11.92 -12.35 -0.70
CA VAL A 253 -11.74 -13.31 -1.80
C VAL A 253 -13.01 -14.16 -1.95
N PHE A 254 -13.42 -14.34 -3.20
CA PHE A 254 -14.53 -15.21 -3.58
C PHE A 254 -14.04 -16.31 -4.50
N THR A 255 -14.76 -17.43 -4.53
CA THR A 255 -14.50 -18.50 -5.47
C THR A 255 -15.80 -19.09 -6.01
N CYS A 256 -15.72 -19.69 -7.18
CA CYS A 256 -16.76 -20.55 -7.75
C CYS A 256 -16.13 -21.60 -8.65
N PHE A 257 -16.93 -22.58 -9.03
CA PHE A 257 -16.62 -23.46 -10.15
C PHE A 257 -17.40 -22.99 -11.38
N VAL A 258 -16.71 -22.91 -12.51
CA VAL A 258 -17.30 -22.60 -13.83
C VAL A 258 -17.31 -23.90 -14.64
N GLU A 259 -18.50 -24.42 -14.95
CA GLU A 259 -18.64 -25.61 -15.75
C GLU A 259 -18.85 -25.26 -17.22
N ARG A 260 -17.97 -25.79 -18.07
CA ARG A 260 -18.01 -25.60 -19.54
C ARG A 260 -17.62 -26.89 -20.23
N ASN A 261 -18.44 -27.34 -21.18
CA ASN A 261 -18.13 -28.52 -22.03
C ASN A 261 -17.70 -29.75 -21.20
N GLY A 262 -18.34 -29.99 -20.06
CA GLY A 262 -18.05 -31.12 -19.17
C GLY A 262 -16.76 -30.97 -18.33
N ARG A 263 -16.10 -29.78 -18.36
CA ARG A 263 -14.98 -29.47 -17.51
C ARG A 263 -15.40 -28.46 -16.44
N SER A 264 -14.92 -28.68 -15.23
CA SER A 264 -15.15 -27.82 -14.07
C SER A 264 -13.84 -27.12 -13.73
N GLU A 265 -13.82 -25.80 -13.82
CA GLU A 265 -12.66 -24.98 -13.53
C GLU A 265 -12.94 -24.11 -12.29
N ARG A 266 -12.05 -24.15 -11.31
CA ARG A 266 -12.16 -23.29 -10.13
C ARG A 266 -11.56 -21.93 -10.45
N ILE A 267 -12.33 -20.88 -10.19
CA ILE A 267 -11.93 -19.48 -10.40
C ILE A 267 -12.07 -18.73 -9.08
N PHE A 268 -11.13 -17.82 -8.85
CA PHE A 268 -11.10 -16.93 -7.71
C PHE A 268 -11.29 -15.50 -8.16
N ALA A 269 -11.83 -14.65 -7.27
CA ALA A 269 -11.87 -13.21 -7.45
C ALA A 269 -11.48 -12.53 -6.15
N GLU A 270 -10.53 -11.60 -6.20
CA GLU A 270 -10.16 -10.75 -5.07
C GLU A 270 -10.67 -9.34 -5.29
N VAL A 271 -11.21 -8.76 -4.22
CA VAL A 271 -11.63 -7.36 -4.16
C VAL A 271 -10.52 -6.57 -3.50
N ILE A 272 -9.94 -5.65 -4.26
CA ILE A 272 -8.89 -4.76 -3.77
C ILE A 272 -9.50 -3.42 -3.37
N SER A 273 -9.13 -2.99 -2.16
CA SER A 273 -9.38 -1.64 -1.65
C SER A 273 -8.08 -1.09 -1.10
N ARG A 274 -7.62 0.03 -1.64
CA ARG A 274 -6.37 0.69 -1.24
C ARG A 274 -6.64 2.15 -0.89
N PRO A 275 -5.92 2.70 0.09
CA PRO A 275 -6.00 4.13 0.36
C PRO A 275 -5.60 4.92 -0.88
N PRO A 276 -6.04 6.17 -1.00
CA PRO A 276 -5.67 7.00 -2.12
C PRO A 276 -4.15 7.24 -2.11
N PRO A 277 -3.53 7.33 -3.30
CA PRO A 277 -2.08 7.51 -3.42
C PRO A 277 -1.61 8.89 -2.95
N CYS A 278 -2.50 9.87 -2.86
CA CYS A 278 -2.18 11.21 -2.38
C CYS A 278 -3.35 11.81 -1.57
N VAL A 279 -3.05 12.87 -0.82
CA VAL A 279 -4.05 13.52 0.07
C VAL A 279 -5.25 14.09 -0.66
N ASP A 280 -5.11 14.43 -1.94
CA ASP A 280 -6.16 14.98 -2.79
C ASP A 280 -6.77 13.93 -3.73
N CYS A 281 -6.43 12.64 -3.58
CA CYS A 281 -6.84 11.56 -4.46
C CYS A 281 -7.96 10.72 -3.84
N HIS A 282 -8.73 10.02 -4.69
CA HIS A 282 -9.73 9.05 -4.26
C HIS A 282 -9.10 7.67 -3.99
N ASP A 283 -9.73 6.89 -3.11
CA ASP A 283 -9.39 5.49 -2.86
C ASP A 283 -9.45 4.68 -4.17
N ILE A 284 -8.65 3.63 -4.22
CA ILE A 284 -8.54 2.74 -5.38
C ILE A 284 -9.30 1.46 -5.09
N HIS A 285 -10.31 1.15 -5.91
CA HIS A 285 -11.13 -0.05 -5.77
C HIS A 285 -11.27 -0.78 -7.11
N PHE A 286 -10.94 -2.06 -7.12
CA PHE A 286 -11.11 -2.92 -8.29
C PHE A 286 -11.26 -4.39 -7.88
N ILE A 287 -11.73 -5.21 -8.82
CA ILE A 287 -11.80 -6.66 -8.71
C ILE A 287 -10.90 -7.24 -9.79
N TYR A 288 -10.17 -8.28 -9.46
CA TYR A 288 -9.55 -9.13 -10.46
C TYR A 288 -9.91 -10.59 -10.20
N ALA A 289 -10.05 -11.37 -11.28
CA ALA A 289 -10.28 -12.80 -11.20
C ALA A 289 -9.09 -13.56 -11.78
N PHE A 290 -8.78 -14.71 -11.17
CA PHE A 290 -7.64 -15.54 -11.53
C PHE A 290 -7.98 -17.03 -11.37
N ASP A 291 -7.24 -17.88 -12.07
CA ASP A 291 -7.37 -19.35 -12.00
C ASP A 291 -6.49 -19.95 -10.88
N THR A 292 -6.51 -21.26 -10.74
CA THR A 292 -5.72 -22.00 -9.75
C THR A 292 -4.20 -21.87 -9.94
N SER A 293 -3.72 -21.46 -11.12
CA SER A 293 -2.31 -21.17 -11.39
C SER A 293 -1.91 -19.73 -11.02
N GLY A 294 -2.89 -18.91 -10.65
CA GLY A 294 -2.69 -17.48 -10.40
C GLY A 294 -2.70 -16.60 -11.66
N THR A 295 -3.11 -17.16 -12.82
CA THR A 295 -3.22 -16.38 -14.06
C THR A 295 -4.40 -15.41 -14.00
N ILE A 296 -4.16 -14.13 -14.27
CA ILE A 296 -5.21 -13.09 -14.27
C ILE A 296 -6.11 -13.27 -15.49
N LEU A 297 -7.38 -13.54 -15.24
CA LEU A 297 -8.40 -13.79 -16.26
C LEU A 297 -9.29 -12.56 -16.51
N LYS A 298 -9.52 -11.74 -15.49
CA LYS A 298 -10.38 -10.55 -15.55
C LYS A 298 -9.82 -9.43 -14.69
N PHE A 299 -10.09 -8.20 -15.12
CA PHE A 299 -9.85 -6.97 -14.36
C PHE A 299 -11.08 -6.07 -14.51
N VAL A 300 -11.69 -5.71 -13.38
CA VAL A 300 -12.93 -4.92 -13.33
C VAL A 300 -12.76 -3.76 -12.37
N PRO A 301 -12.74 -2.51 -12.86
CA PRO A 301 -12.68 -1.34 -12.00
C PRO A 301 -14.00 -1.17 -11.23
N ILE A 302 -13.89 -0.72 -9.97
CA ILE A 302 -15.02 -0.21 -9.17
C ILE A 302 -14.89 1.32 -9.09
N GLN A 303 -13.71 1.79 -8.64
CA GLN A 303 -13.35 3.20 -8.62
C GLN A 303 -11.86 3.35 -8.91
N LEU A 304 -11.54 3.84 -10.08
CA LEU A 304 -10.19 4.22 -10.49
C LEU A 304 -10.23 5.64 -11.04
N THR A 305 -9.28 6.46 -10.61
CA THR A 305 -9.23 7.86 -11.02
C THR A 305 -7.86 8.22 -11.58
N LYS A 306 -7.83 9.29 -12.36
CA LYS A 306 -6.66 9.98 -12.89
C LYS A 306 -6.62 11.42 -12.40
N TRP A 307 -5.61 12.17 -12.79
CA TRP A 307 -5.42 13.56 -12.40
C TRP A 307 -6.73 14.35 -12.31
N GLY A 308 -6.93 15.10 -11.23
CA GLY A 308 -8.14 15.85 -10.96
C GLY A 308 -9.34 14.97 -10.60
N ASN A 309 -9.09 13.74 -10.10
CA ASN A 309 -10.11 12.77 -9.68
C ASN A 309 -11.11 12.39 -10.79
N LYS A 310 -10.71 12.54 -12.05
CA LYS A 310 -11.53 12.10 -13.18
C LYS A 310 -11.56 10.58 -13.23
N ALA A 311 -12.74 10.00 -13.34
CA ALA A 311 -12.89 8.55 -13.50
C ALA A 311 -12.16 8.04 -14.76
N TRP A 312 -11.65 6.81 -14.70
CA TRP A 312 -11.16 6.10 -15.89
C TRP A 312 -12.30 5.90 -16.88
N ASN A 313 -11.99 6.07 -18.16
CA ASN A 313 -12.91 5.73 -19.25
C ASN A 313 -12.66 4.28 -19.74
N ASP A 314 -13.48 3.83 -20.69
CA ASP A 314 -13.38 2.47 -21.23
C ASP A 314 -12.03 2.19 -21.90
N ASP A 315 -11.44 3.18 -22.58
CA ASP A 315 -10.11 3.05 -23.22
C ASP A 315 -9.01 2.84 -22.17
N ASP A 316 -9.08 3.55 -21.05
CA ASP A 316 -8.14 3.39 -19.92
C ASP A 316 -8.23 1.95 -19.37
N VAL A 317 -9.46 1.45 -19.20
CA VAL A 317 -9.71 0.08 -18.72
C VAL A 317 -9.22 -0.97 -19.72
N VAL A 318 -9.48 -0.77 -21.02
CA VAL A 318 -9.01 -1.67 -22.10
C VAL A 318 -7.47 -1.70 -22.12
N LYS A 319 -6.80 -0.56 -22.00
CA LYS A 319 -5.34 -0.50 -21.93
C LYS A 319 -4.82 -1.27 -20.73
N MET A 320 -5.37 -1.05 -19.54
CA MET A 320 -4.93 -1.77 -18.33
C MET A 320 -5.17 -3.28 -18.46
N ARG A 321 -6.32 -3.71 -18.98
CA ARG A 321 -6.59 -5.13 -19.25
C ARG A 321 -5.53 -5.76 -20.16
N LYS A 322 -5.11 -5.10 -21.23
CA LYS A 322 -4.06 -5.59 -22.12
C LYS A 322 -2.71 -5.78 -21.41
N ARG A 323 -2.46 -5.06 -20.33
CA ARG A 323 -1.24 -5.16 -19.53
C ARG A 323 -1.30 -6.25 -18.46
N LEU A 324 -2.49 -6.58 -17.97
CA LEU A 324 -2.69 -7.47 -16.83
C LEU A 324 -3.14 -8.87 -17.22
N LEU A 325 -4.05 -9.02 -18.19
CA LEU A 325 -4.63 -10.32 -18.52
C LEU A 325 -3.56 -11.29 -19.04
N GLY A 326 -3.61 -12.53 -18.55
CA GLY A 326 -2.64 -13.57 -18.85
C GLY A 326 -1.35 -13.51 -18.04
N LYS A 327 -1.09 -12.44 -17.26
CA LYS A 327 0.02 -12.41 -16.31
C LYS A 327 -0.33 -13.22 -15.06
N SER A 328 0.68 -13.77 -14.38
CA SER A 328 0.51 -14.52 -13.15
C SER A 328 0.79 -13.67 -11.91
N ILE A 329 -0.09 -13.76 -10.91
CA ILE A 329 0.11 -13.16 -9.59
C ILE A 329 1.05 -13.98 -8.69
N SER A 330 1.55 -15.13 -9.15
CA SER A 330 2.55 -15.92 -8.43
C SER A 330 3.92 -15.22 -8.39
N GLN A 331 4.14 -14.27 -9.28
CA GLN A 331 5.37 -13.49 -9.39
C GLN A 331 5.08 -12.00 -9.16
N ARG A 332 6.14 -11.26 -8.78
CA ARG A 332 6.06 -9.81 -8.71
C ARG A 332 5.81 -9.25 -10.12
N LEU A 333 4.74 -8.51 -10.29
CA LEU A 333 4.46 -7.78 -11.52
C LEU A 333 5.24 -6.47 -11.53
N LEU A 334 6.27 -6.41 -12.36
CA LEU A 334 7.07 -5.19 -12.50
C LEU A 334 6.26 -4.13 -13.25
N PHE A 335 6.20 -2.94 -12.70
CA PHE A 335 5.57 -1.77 -13.30
C PHE A 335 6.61 -0.95 -14.06
N ASN A 336 6.35 -0.69 -15.33
CA ASN A 336 7.12 0.25 -16.14
C ASN A 336 6.23 1.45 -16.48
N PRO A 337 6.51 2.66 -15.93
CA PRO A 337 5.65 3.83 -16.13
C PRO A 337 5.48 4.22 -17.61
N ASP A 338 6.49 4.00 -18.47
CA ASP A 338 6.44 4.36 -19.87
C ASP A 338 5.50 3.46 -20.70
N VAL A 339 5.32 2.20 -20.22
CA VAL A 339 4.56 1.18 -20.96
C VAL A 339 3.22 0.88 -20.29
N ASP A 340 3.22 0.74 -18.95
CA ASP A 340 2.08 0.22 -18.21
C ASP A 340 1.17 1.31 -17.63
N ALA A 341 1.65 2.56 -17.57
CA ALA A 341 0.85 3.65 -17.03
C ALA A 341 -0.32 4.05 -17.93
N ILE A 342 -1.45 4.30 -17.29
CA ILE A 342 -2.55 5.04 -17.89
C ILE A 342 -2.22 6.52 -17.83
N SER A 343 -2.42 7.22 -18.94
CA SER A 343 -2.13 8.66 -19.03
C SER A 343 -2.82 9.46 -17.93
N SER A 344 -2.05 10.27 -17.22
CA SER A 344 -2.48 11.04 -16.05
C SER A 344 -2.95 10.20 -14.84
N ALA A 345 -2.61 8.90 -14.81
CA ALA A 345 -2.94 7.97 -13.73
C ALA A 345 -1.75 7.07 -13.33
N THR A 346 -0.51 7.54 -13.47
CA THR A 346 0.69 6.75 -13.23
C THR A 346 0.71 6.14 -11.83
N ILE A 347 0.42 6.92 -10.78
CA ILE A 347 0.37 6.41 -9.41
C ILE A 347 -0.73 5.33 -9.25
N THR A 348 -1.93 5.57 -9.79
CA THR A 348 -3.03 4.59 -9.72
C THR A 348 -2.61 3.29 -10.41
N SER A 349 -1.95 3.38 -11.58
CA SER A 349 -1.44 2.22 -12.31
C SER A 349 -0.37 1.48 -11.50
N ALA A 350 0.59 2.18 -10.89
CA ALA A 350 1.62 1.59 -10.04
C ALA A 350 1.01 0.84 -8.84
N ILE A 351 0.00 1.42 -8.18
CA ILE A 351 -0.68 0.77 -7.05
C ILE A 351 -1.47 -0.47 -7.49
N ILE A 352 -2.03 -0.50 -8.70
CA ILE A 352 -2.67 -1.71 -9.24
C ILE A 352 -1.62 -2.82 -9.37
N PHE A 353 -0.48 -2.56 -9.99
CA PHE A 353 0.60 -3.53 -10.15
C PHE A 353 1.16 -3.99 -8.80
N ASP A 354 1.37 -3.07 -7.86
CA ASP A 354 1.79 -3.40 -6.49
C ASP A 354 0.76 -4.29 -5.79
N SER A 355 -0.53 -3.99 -5.89
CA SER A 355 -1.59 -4.79 -5.27
C SER A 355 -1.61 -6.23 -5.82
N LEU A 356 -1.46 -6.39 -7.14
CA LEU A 356 -1.39 -7.70 -7.79
C LEU A 356 -0.10 -8.45 -7.44
N SER A 357 1.02 -7.75 -7.24
CA SER A 357 2.29 -8.33 -6.79
C SER A 357 2.22 -8.96 -5.40
N GLN A 358 1.23 -8.62 -4.59
CA GLN A 358 0.94 -9.30 -3.32
C GLN A 358 0.18 -10.63 -3.51
N GLY A 359 -0.14 -11.01 -4.74
CA GLY A 359 -0.92 -12.22 -5.06
C GLY A 359 -0.20 -13.51 -4.70
N SER A 360 1.14 -13.56 -4.73
CA SER A 360 1.92 -14.74 -4.31
C SER A 360 1.61 -15.17 -2.86
N LYS A 361 1.40 -14.20 -1.97
CA LYS A 361 1.02 -14.46 -0.57
C LYS A 361 -0.40 -15.04 -0.49
N LEU A 362 -1.32 -14.57 -1.35
CA LEU A 362 -2.67 -15.11 -1.45
C LEU A 362 -2.66 -16.55 -1.96
N LEU A 363 -1.94 -16.83 -3.04
CA LEU A 363 -1.81 -18.19 -3.58
C LEU A 363 -1.26 -19.15 -2.54
N ALA A 364 -0.20 -18.80 -1.83
CA ALA A 364 0.35 -19.63 -0.76
C ALA A 364 -0.64 -19.91 0.38
N GLU A 365 -1.56 -18.99 0.66
CA GLU A 365 -2.60 -19.19 1.65
C GLU A 365 -3.71 -20.09 1.12
N LEU A 366 -4.15 -19.92 -0.13
CA LEU A 366 -5.13 -20.77 -0.79
C LEU A 366 -4.61 -22.23 -0.92
N GLU A 367 -3.33 -22.42 -1.22
CA GLU A 367 -2.66 -23.72 -1.26
C GLU A 367 -2.70 -24.41 0.12
N LYS A 368 -2.34 -23.69 1.19
CA LYS A 368 -2.43 -24.22 2.57
C LYS A 368 -3.86 -24.63 2.96
N MET A 369 -4.86 -24.00 2.36
CA MET A 369 -6.26 -24.32 2.58
C MET A 369 -6.77 -25.47 1.68
N GLY A 370 -5.94 -26.00 0.80
CA GLY A 370 -6.31 -27.06 -0.17
C GLY A 370 -7.30 -26.58 -1.23
N LEU A 371 -7.26 -25.28 -1.56
CA LEU A 371 -8.16 -24.67 -2.53
C LEU A 371 -7.56 -24.58 -3.94
N ILE A 372 -6.25 -24.70 -4.05
CA ILE A 372 -5.47 -24.80 -5.29
C ILE A 372 -4.46 -25.92 -5.17
#